data_4d1c47727227a1caefdedd014f6de8e3
#
_entry.id   4d1c47727227a1caefdedd014f6de8e3
#
_cell.length_a   1.000
_cell.length_b   1.000
_cell.length_c   1.000
_cell.angle_alpha   90.00
_cell.angle_beta   90.00
_cell.angle_gamma   90.00
#
_symmetry.space_group_name_H-M   'P 1'
#
loop_
_entity.id
_entity.type
_entity.pdbx_description
1 polymer ?
#
loop_
_entity_poly.entity_id
_entity_poly.type
_entity_poly.pdbx_seq_one_letter_code
_entity_poly.pdbx_strand_id
1 'polypeptide(L)'
;MKRIITRIHLWAGLLLGLQVAIWMASGVIMSWFPIEEVRGETRAVPDIPDRISLADARIDLAPVLAEHQPEVIRLKMFRGSSVLHLEAGAATLLLDAASLEPVVIDENLALSIARDDYMGEAPDAVARLIETDPPLDYAGSLPVWQVKLHDRHGTRIYVSPEDGRITARRNNVWRLYDTFWMLHIMDYGERHDFNNPLVKTASLTGLVFALSGLFLVIFRLRSGRYEAEIKRMRNRLPKSED
;
A
#
# COMPACT_ATOMS: atom_id res chain seq x y z
N MET A 1 29.60 8.10 38.15
CA MET A 1 29.25 8.77 36.92
C MET A 1 29.58 7.93 35.68
N LYS A 2 30.82 7.52 35.38
CA LYS A 2 31.16 6.69 34.18
C LYS A 2 30.32 5.43 34.03
N ARG A 3 30.09 4.62 35.08
CA ARG A 3 29.29 3.39 35.01
C ARG A 3 27.81 3.62 34.62
N ILE A 4 27.22 4.74 35.01
CA ILE A 4 25.85 5.10 34.69
C ILE A 4 25.75 5.48 33.19
N ILE A 5 26.67 6.34 32.74
CA ILE A 5 26.73 6.76 31.33
C ILE A 5 26.94 5.56 30.44
N THR A 6 27.84 4.63 30.77
CA THR A 6 28.07 3.41 30.01
C THR A 6 26.83 2.53 29.95
N ARG A 7 26.07 2.38 31.02
CA ARG A 7 24.82 1.61 31.04
C ARG A 7 23.75 2.26 30.16
N ILE A 8 23.58 3.58 30.27
CA ILE A 8 22.63 4.32 29.43
C ILE A 8 22.98 4.15 27.94
N HIS A 9 24.26 4.33 27.59
CA HIS A 9 24.71 4.15 26.20
C HIS A 9 24.51 2.70 25.72
N LEU A 10 24.75 1.69 26.54
CA LEU A 10 24.54 0.28 26.20
C LEU A 10 23.07 -0.01 25.92
N TRP A 11 22.16 0.44 26.79
CA TRP A 11 20.73 0.21 26.63
C TRP A 11 20.16 1.00 25.44
N ALA A 12 20.57 2.26 25.27
CA ALA A 12 20.21 3.05 24.10
C ALA A 12 20.70 2.39 22.80
N GLY A 13 21.95 1.92 22.79
CA GLY A 13 22.51 1.20 21.63
C GLY A 13 21.79 -0.12 21.34
N LEU A 14 21.36 -0.85 22.37
CA LEU A 14 20.59 -2.08 22.21
C LEU A 14 19.21 -1.80 21.62
N LEU A 15 18.50 -0.80 22.13
CA LEU A 15 17.17 -0.41 21.63
C LEU A 15 17.24 0.09 20.19
N LEU A 16 18.19 0.99 19.90
CA LEU A 16 18.40 1.47 18.52
C LEU A 16 18.86 0.35 17.59
N GLY A 17 19.74 -0.54 18.05
CA GLY A 17 20.20 -1.69 17.29
C GLY A 17 19.06 -2.63 16.93
N LEU A 18 18.14 -2.90 17.87
CA LEU A 18 16.94 -3.70 17.63
C LEU A 18 16.04 -3.03 16.59
N GLN A 19 15.78 -1.73 16.73
CA GLN A 19 14.95 -0.99 15.77
C GLN A 19 15.57 -0.97 14.37
N VAL A 20 16.88 -0.76 14.25
CA VAL A 20 17.60 -0.83 12.98
C VAL A 20 17.50 -2.23 12.39
N ALA A 21 17.61 -3.29 13.19
CA ALA A 21 17.44 -4.67 12.70
C ALA A 21 16.01 -4.91 12.17
N ILE A 22 14.99 -4.38 12.84
CA ILE A 22 13.59 -4.44 12.36
C ILE A 22 13.45 -3.68 11.04
N TRP A 23 14.02 -2.48 10.92
CA TRP A 23 13.97 -1.70 9.68
C TRP A 23 14.69 -2.41 8.52
N MET A 24 15.85 -2.99 8.76
CA MET A 24 16.57 -3.75 7.73
C MET A 24 15.80 -5.00 7.32
N ALA A 25 15.28 -5.76 8.27
CA ALA A 25 14.50 -6.97 7.98
C ALA A 25 13.21 -6.65 7.21
N SER A 26 12.45 -5.63 7.65
CA SER A 26 11.24 -5.19 6.96
C SER A 26 11.57 -4.65 5.56
N GLY A 27 12.62 -3.86 5.41
CA GLY A 27 13.08 -3.35 4.11
C GLY A 27 13.46 -4.46 3.13
N VAL A 28 14.16 -5.51 3.59
CA VAL A 28 14.50 -6.68 2.77
C VAL A 28 13.21 -7.37 2.29
N ILE A 29 12.25 -7.64 3.18
CA ILE A 29 10.99 -8.30 2.81
C ILE A 29 10.21 -7.44 1.83
N MET A 30 10.10 -6.13 2.09
CA MET A 30 9.40 -5.20 1.21
C MET A 30 10.05 -5.08 -0.18
N SER A 31 11.37 -5.19 -0.27
CA SER A 31 12.10 -5.17 -1.55
C SER A 31 12.05 -6.49 -2.32
N TRP A 32 11.64 -7.58 -1.66
CA TRP A 32 11.58 -8.91 -2.26
C TRP A 32 10.37 -9.10 -3.17
N PHE A 33 9.23 -8.46 -2.85
CA PHE A 33 7.99 -8.59 -3.61
C PHE A 33 7.85 -7.47 -4.63
N PRO A 34 7.58 -7.79 -5.91
CA PRO A 34 7.21 -6.79 -6.90
C PRO A 34 5.95 -6.05 -6.46
N ILE A 35 5.92 -4.74 -6.66
CA ILE A 35 4.79 -3.91 -6.19
C ILE A 35 3.47 -4.27 -6.86
N GLU A 36 3.52 -4.76 -8.09
CA GLU A 36 2.36 -5.24 -8.85
C GLU A 36 1.74 -6.48 -8.18
N GLU A 37 2.58 -7.37 -7.62
CA GLU A 37 2.10 -8.53 -6.87
C GLU A 37 1.47 -8.11 -5.54
N VAL A 38 2.09 -7.18 -4.83
CA VAL A 38 1.56 -6.61 -3.59
C VAL A 38 0.20 -5.97 -3.85
N ARG A 39 0.05 -5.19 -4.92
CA ARG A 39 -1.21 -4.54 -5.28
C ARG A 39 -2.25 -5.46 -5.89
N GLY A 40 -1.91 -6.73 -6.14
CA GLY A 40 -2.78 -7.71 -6.76
C GLY A 40 -3.00 -7.50 -8.27
N GLU A 41 -2.16 -6.66 -8.90
CA GLU A 41 -2.26 -6.31 -10.32
C GLU A 41 -1.81 -7.46 -11.24
N THR A 42 -0.95 -8.35 -10.74
CA THR A 42 -0.46 -9.53 -11.49
C THR A 42 -1.57 -10.53 -11.83
N ARG A 43 -2.72 -10.42 -11.18
CA ARG A 43 -3.91 -11.25 -11.41
C ARG A 43 -5.12 -10.45 -11.82
N ALA A 44 -4.94 -9.18 -12.15
CA ALA A 44 -5.98 -8.33 -12.69
C ALA A 44 -5.97 -8.38 -14.22
N VAL A 45 -7.13 -8.42 -14.81
CA VAL A 45 -7.29 -8.23 -16.25
C VAL A 45 -6.81 -6.81 -16.57
N PRO A 46 -5.91 -6.64 -17.55
CA PRO A 46 -5.45 -5.31 -17.93
C PRO A 46 -6.63 -4.42 -18.33
N ASP A 47 -6.68 -3.23 -17.75
CA ASP A 47 -7.67 -2.23 -18.15
C ASP A 47 -7.29 -1.66 -19.51
N ILE A 48 -7.95 -2.17 -20.56
CA ILE A 48 -7.80 -1.68 -21.92
C ILE A 48 -8.92 -0.67 -22.13
N PRO A 49 -8.61 0.62 -22.32
CA PRO A 49 -9.64 1.62 -22.54
C PRO A 49 -10.48 1.28 -23.76
N ASP A 50 -11.77 1.09 -23.55
CA ASP A 50 -12.73 0.90 -24.63
C ASP A 50 -12.83 2.16 -25.48
N ARG A 51 -12.98 1.96 -26.79
CA ARG A 51 -13.17 3.07 -27.74
C ARG A 51 -14.66 3.33 -27.90
N ILE A 52 -15.06 4.57 -27.71
CA ILE A 52 -16.41 5.03 -27.92
C ILE A 52 -16.47 5.62 -29.33
N SER A 53 -17.40 5.12 -30.20
CA SER A 53 -17.71 5.75 -31.48
C SER A 53 -18.65 6.93 -31.21
N LEU A 54 -18.15 8.15 -31.32
CA LEU A 54 -18.98 9.35 -31.19
C LEU A 54 -19.95 9.54 -32.35
N ALA A 55 -19.76 8.84 -33.46
CA ALA A 55 -20.63 8.95 -34.63
C ALA A 55 -22.07 8.43 -34.36
N ASP A 56 -22.18 7.47 -33.44
CA ASP A 56 -23.45 6.84 -33.07
C ASP A 56 -24.01 7.34 -31.74
N ALA A 57 -23.25 8.16 -31.01
CA ALA A 57 -23.64 8.71 -29.71
C ALA A 57 -24.56 9.94 -29.88
N ARG A 58 -25.82 9.72 -30.17
CA ARG A 58 -26.84 10.78 -30.07
C ARG A 58 -27.46 10.75 -28.67
N ILE A 59 -26.83 11.43 -27.71
CA ILE A 59 -27.30 11.50 -26.33
C ILE A 59 -27.98 12.86 -26.14
N ASP A 60 -29.24 12.86 -25.76
CA ASP A 60 -29.90 14.08 -25.30
C ASP A 60 -29.56 14.34 -23.86
N LEU A 61 -28.71 15.34 -23.61
CA LEU A 61 -28.28 15.71 -22.26
C LEU A 61 -29.26 16.67 -21.58
N ALA A 62 -30.27 17.19 -22.27
CA ALA A 62 -31.17 18.19 -21.69
C ALA A 62 -31.94 17.66 -20.43
N PRO A 63 -32.47 16.42 -20.42
CA PRO A 63 -33.07 15.86 -19.21
C PRO A 63 -32.07 15.70 -18.07
N VAL A 64 -30.86 15.22 -18.38
CA VAL A 64 -29.79 14.98 -17.38
C VAL A 64 -29.37 16.29 -16.70
N LEU A 65 -29.21 17.36 -17.49
CA LEU A 65 -28.86 18.69 -16.97
C LEU A 65 -29.97 19.30 -16.11
N ALA A 66 -31.23 19.09 -16.53
CA ALA A 66 -32.40 19.61 -15.78
C ALA A 66 -32.60 18.91 -14.42
N GLU A 67 -32.40 17.59 -14.39
CA GLU A 67 -32.67 16.76 -13.19
C GLU A 67 -31.52 16.73 -12.22
N HIS A 68 -30.30 16.50 -12.72
CA HIS A 68 -29.14 16.22 -11.85
C HIS A 68 -28.17 17.41 -11.67
N GLN A 69 -28.24 18.43 -12.53
CA GLN A 69 -27.37 19.62 -12.50
C GLN A 69 -25.88 19.26 -12.27
N PRO A 70 -25.31 18.32 -13.03
CA PRO A 70 -23.96 17.84 -12.80
C PRO A 70 -22.92 18.91 -13.12
N GLU A 71 -21.83 18.94 -12.33
CA GLU A 71 -20.66 19.77 -12.60
C GLU A 71 -19.80 19.18 -13.73
N VAL A 72 -19.75 17.84 -13.83
CA VAL A 72 -19.00 17.11 -14.84
C VAL A 72 -19.83 15.96 -15.38
N ILE A 73 -19.82 15.81 -16.71
CA ILE A 73 -20.39 14.67 -17.42
C ILE A 73 -19.25 14.01 -18.21
N ARG A 74 -19.06 12.69 -18.01
CA ARG A 74 -18.12 11.90 -18.80
C ARG A 74 -18.83 10.74 -19.45
N LEU A 75 -18.69 10.62 -20.77
CA LEU A 75 -19.10 9.42 -21.49
C LEU A 75 -18.01 8.36 -21.35
N LYS A 76 -18.38 7.19 -20.85
CA LYS A 76 -17.48 6.05 -20.64
C LYS A 76 -18.09 4.78 -21.22
N MET A 77 -17.25 3.79 -21.47
CA MET A 77 -17.73 2.41 -21.62
C MET A 77 -17.74 1.73 -20.24
N PHE A 78 -18.81 1.03 -19.97
CA PHE A 78 -18.96 0.20 -18.79
C PHE A 78 -19.55 -1.14 -19.20
N ARG A 79 -18.73 -2.21 -19.14
CA ARG A 79 -19.12 -3.57 -19.48
C ARG A 79 -19.75 -3.71 -20.88
N GLY A 80 -19.19 -3.03 -21.86
CA GLY A 80 -19.64 -3.07 -23.26
C GLY A 80 -20.81 -2.12 -23.58
N SER A 81 -21.35 -1.40 -22.59
CA SER A 81 -22.38 -0.37 -22.80
C SER A 81 -21.81 1.03 -22.60
N SER A 82 -22.32 2.01 -23.33
CA SER A 82 -22.00 3.41 -23.10
C SER A 82 -22.75 3.92 -21.89
N VAL A 83 -22.06 4.60 -20.97
CA VAL A 83 -22.65 5.19 -19.77
C VAL A 83 -22.22 6.63 -19.59
N LEU A 84 -23.09 7.42 -18.99
CA LEU A 84 -22.78 8.76 -18.51
C LEU A 84 -22.38 8.70 -17.04
N HIS A 85 -21.17 9.11 -16.77
CA HIS A 85 -20.66 9.28 -15.40
C HIS A 85 -20.82 10.75 -15.02
N LEU A 86 -21.69 11.02 -14.06
CA LEU A 86 -22.04 12.36 -13.58
C LEU A 86 -21.36 12.62 -12.24
N GLU A 87 -20.86 13.83 -12.07
CA GLU A 87 -20.35 14.32 -10.79
C GLU A 87 -21.15 15.58 -10.43
N ALA A 88 -21.81 15.57 -9.28
CA ALA A 88 -22.59 16.69 -8.75
C ALA A 88 -22.22 16.89 -7.27
N GLY A 89 -21.31 17.82 -6.99
CA GLY A 89 -20.73 17.98 -5.65
C GLY A 89 -20.00 16.72 -5.19
N ALA A 90 -20.44 16.14 -4.08
CA ALA A 90 -19.90 14.89 -3.54
C ALA A 90 -20.58 13.62 -4.12
N ALA A 91 -21.65 13.78 -4.90
CA ALA A 91 -22.41 12.65 -5.44
C ALA A 91 -21.86 12.25 -6.82
N THR A 92 -21.73 10.96 -7.02
CA THR A 92 -21.42 10.34 -8.32
C THR A 92 -22.59 9.47 -8.74
N LEU A 93 -23.00 9.58 -10.00
CA LEU A 93 -24.09 8.82 -10.57
C LEU A 93 -23.67 8.24 -11.92
N LEU A 94 -24.05 7.01 -12.18
CA LEU A 94 -23.84 6.33 -13.45
C LEU A 94 -25.18 6.12 -14.12
N LEU A 95 -25.36 6.65 -15.34
CA LEU A 95 -26.57 6.45 -16.15
C LEU A 95 -26.23 5.66 -17.40
N ASP A 96 -27.09 4.77 -17.83
CA ASP A 96 -27.02 4.20 -19.18
C ASP A 96 -27.20 5.31 -20.22
N ALA A 97 -26.31 5.40 -21.18
CA ALA A 97 -26.31 6.53 -22.13
C ALA A 97 -27.48 6.51 -23.11
N ALA A 98 -28.13 5.37 -23.31
CA ALA A 98 -29.27 5.23 -24.23
C ALA A 98 -30.62 5.45 -23.52
N SER A 99 -30.81 4.87 -22.36
CA SER A 99 -32.08 4.96 -21.59
C SER A 99 -32.11 6.13 -20.60
N LEU A 100 -30.94 6.66 -20.21
CA LEU A 100 -30.74 7.63 -19.13
C LEU A 100 -31.16 7.12 -17.75
N GLU A 101 -31.37 5.81 -17.63
CA GLU A 101 -31.70 5.19 -16.34
C GLU A 101 -30.45 4.97 -15.48
N PRO A 102 -30.55 5.08 -14.15
CA PRO A 102 -29.44 4.81 -13.24
C PRO A 102 -28.95 3.37 -13.33
N VAL A 103 -27.64 3.19 -13.45
CA VAL A 103 -26.96 1.90 -13.36
C VAL A 103 -26.64 1.66 -11.89
N VAL A 104 -27.41 0.78 -11.24
CA VAL A 104 -27.21 0.42 -9.84
C VAL A 104 -26.21 -0.71 -9.71
N ILE A 105 -25.12 -0.47 -8.99
CA ILE A 105 -24.12 -1.49 -8.69
C ILE A 105 -24.59 -2.28 -7.45
N ASP A 106 -25.43 -3.28 -7.69
CA ASP A 106 -25.89 -4.22 -6.68
C ASP A 106 -24.87 -5.32 -6.36
N GLU A 107 -25.22 -6.24 -5.47
CA GLU A 107 -24.39 -7.37 -5.07
C GLU A 107 -23.98 -8.24 -6.29
N ASN A 108 -24.92 -8.55 -7.16
CA ASN A 108 -24.67 -9.41 -8.33
C ASN A 108 -23.74 -8.76 -9.33
N LEU A 109 -23.93 -7.46 -9.57
CA LEU A 109 -23.10 -6.69 -10.48
C LEU A 109 -21.68 -6.52 -9.88
N ALA A 110 -21.56 -6.24 -8.58
CA ALA A 110 -20.27 -6.18 -7.90
C ALA A 110 -19.50 -7.51 -7.96
N LEU A 111 -20.19 -8.64 -7.77
CA LEU A 111 -19.63 -9.99 -7.95
C LEU A 111 -19.14 -10.21 -9.38
N SER A 112 -19.94 -9.80 -10.37
CA SER A 112 -19.57 -9.95 -11.78
C SER A 112 -18.36 -9.08 -12.13
N ILE A 113 -18.33 -7.82 -11.70
CA ILE A 113 -17.19 -6.91 -11.90
C ILE A 113 -15.90 -7.52 -11.34
N ALA A 114 -15.96 -8.02 -10.10
CA ALA A 114 -14.79 -8.60 -9.46
C ALA A 114 -14.31 -9.89 -10.14
N ARG A 115 -15.23 -10.71 -10.65
CA ARG A 115 -14.87 -11.93 -11.40
C ARG A 115 -14.25 -11.61 -12.77
N ASP A 116 -14.78 -10.61 -13.46
CA ASP A 116 -14.25 -10.19 -14.76
C ASP A 116 -12.87 -9.55 -14.65
N ASP A 117 -12.58 -8.91 -13.52
CA ASP A 117 -11.25 -8.35 -13.23
C ASP A 117 -10.20 -9.43 -12.87
N TYR A 118 -10.64 -10.59 -12.40
CA TYR A 118 -9.72 -11.59 -11.85
C TYR A 118 -9.29 -12.63 -12.90
N MET A 119 -7.98 -12.70 -13.17
CA MET A 119 -7.38 -13.69 -14.08
C MET A 119 -7.12 -15.03 -13.37
N GLY A 120 -8.14 -15.64 -12.80
CA GLY A 120 -8.00 -16.91 -12.12
C GLY A 120 -9.34 -17.64 -11.97
N GLU A 121 -9.28 -18.89 -11.52
CA GLU A 121 -10.47 -19.60 -11.13
C GLU A 121 -10.92 -19.11 -9.75
N ALA A 122 -12.09 -18.50 -9.69
CA ALA A 122 -12.75 -18.12 -8.45
C ALA A 122 -14.22 -18.61 -8.51
N PRO A 123 -14.46 -19.93 -8.37
CA PRO A 123 -15.79 -20.50 -8.52
C PRO A 123 -16.75 -19.93 -7.48
N ASP A 124 -16.28 -19.74 -6.26
CA ASP A 124 -17.05 -19.21 -5.15
C ASP A 124 -16.58 -17.81 -4.80
N ALA A 125 -17.49 -16.85 -4.89
CA ALA A 125 -17.24 -15.48 -4.47
C ALA A 125 -18.43 -14.97 -3.68
N VAL A 126 -18.17 -14.18 -2.64
CA VAL A 126 -19.19 -13.56 -1.79
C VAL A 126 -18.93 -12.07 -1.74
N ALA A 127 -19.98 -11.28 -2.02
CA ALA A 127 -19.95 -9.84 -1.87
C ALA A 127 -20.62 -9.41 -0.56
N ARG A 128 -20.11 -8.35 0.03
CA ARG A 128 -20.68 -7.69 1.21
C ARG A 128 -20.52 -6.18 1.05
N LEU A 129 -21.62 -5.45 1.21
CA LEU A 129 -21.58 -3.99 1.31
C LEU A 129 -21.01 -3.58 2.68
N ILE A 130 -20.02 -2.71 2.67
CA ILE A 130 -19.42 -2.11 3.85
C ILE A 130 -19.78 -0.63 3.84
N GLU A 131 -20.61 -0.22 4.79
CA GLU A 131 -21.05 1.17 4.93
C GLU A 131 -20.24 1.90 6.00
N THR A 132 -19.80 1.18 7.04
CA THR A 132 -19.03 1.68 8.18
C THR A 132 -17.99 0.65 8.59
N ASP A 133 -17.01 1.04 9.39
CA ASP A 133 -15.98 0.17 9.98
C ASP A 133 -15.27 -0.73 8.95
N PRO A 134 -14.56 -0.14 8.00
CA PRO A 134 -13.86 -0.92 6.98
C PRO A 134 -12.78 -1.80 7.62
N PRO A 135 -12.50 -2.99 7.04
CA PRO A 135 -11.40 -3.81 7.51
C PRO A 135 -10.06 -3.11 7.28
N LEU A 136 -9.03 -3.48 8.04
CA LEU A 136 -7.69 -2.88 7.98
C LEU A 136 -7.04 -2.91 6.58
N ASP A 137 -7.50 -3.78 5.70
CA ASP A 137 -7.00 -3.87 4.34
C ASP A 137 -7.73 -2.94 3.35
N TYR A 138 -8.57 -2.03 3.85
CA TYR A 138 -9.24 -1.04 3.02
C TYR A 138 -9.25 0.35 3.69
N ALA A 139 -8.69 1.33 3.00
CA ALA A 139 -8.62 2.73 3.43
C ALA A 139 -9.25 3.70 2.41
N GLY A 140 -10.12 3.19 1.52
CA GLY A 140 -10.84 4.01 0.53
C GLY A 140 -12.16 4.57 1.07
N SER A 141 -12.89 5.24 0.18
CA SER A 141 -14.22 5.80 0.47
C SER A 141 -15.26 4.71 0.77
N LEU A 142 -16.19 5.03 1.64
CA LEU A 142 -17.38 4.21 1.94
C LEU A 142 -18.64 4.90 1.40
N PRO A 143 -19.67 4.13 1.03
CA PRO A 143 -19.75 2.67 1.06
C PRO A 143 -18.91 1.98 -0.01
N VAL A 144 -18.60 0.67 0.18
CA VAL A 144 -17.85 -0.13 -0.77
C VAL A 144 -18.32 -1.60 -0.75
N TRP A 145 -18.38 -2.24 -1.91
CA TRP A 145 -18.57 -3.68 -2.01
C TRP A 145 -17.25 -4.39 -1.79
N GLN A 146 -17.13 -5.23 -0.76
CA GLN A 146 -16.03 -6.17 -0.59
C GLN A 146 -16.41 -7.51 -1.21
N VAL A 147 -15.75 -7.89 -2.29
CA VAL A 147 -15.89 -9.20 -2.91
C VAL A 147 -14.72 -10.09 -2.48
N LYS A 148 -15.03 -11.15 -1.73
CA LYS A 148 -14.06 -12.18 -1.34
C LYS A 148 -14.09 -13.32 -2.35
N LEU A 149 -12.97 -13.56 -3.01
CA LEU A 149 -12.78 -14.72 -3.85
C LEU A 149 -12.23 -15.85 -2.99
N HIS A 150 -12.85 -17.05 -3.05
CA HIS A 150 -12.37 -18.21 -2.33
C HIS A 150 -11.24 -18.92 -3.08
N ASP A 151 -10.19 -18.16 -3.35
CA ASP A 151 -8.96 -18.63 -3.99
C ASP A 151 -7.86 -18.92 -2.94
N ARG A 152 -6.78 -19.57 -3.38
CA ARG A 152 -5.61 -19.88 -2.52
C ARG A 152 -4.84 -18.63 -2.08
N HIS A 153 -5.07 -17.48 -2.71
CA HIS A 153 -4.37 -16.23 -2.44
C HIS A 153 -5.12 -15.33 -1.46
N GLY A 154 -6.34 -15.73 -1.06
CA GLY A 154 -7.18 -14.95 -0.16
C GLY A 154 -7.53 -13.60 -0.75
N THR A 155 -7.83 -13.57 -2.06
CA THR A 155 -8.09 -12.35 -2.81
C THR A 155 -9.38 -11.68 -2.37
N ARG A 156 -9.30 -10.35 -2.20
CA ARG A 156 -10.45 -9.46 -1.97
C ARG A 156 -10.38 -8.33 -2.96
N ILE A 157 -11.48 -8.07 -3.63
CA ILE A 157 -11.63 -6.97 -4.58
C ILE A 157 -12.67 -6.02 -4.01
N TYR A 158 -12.35 -4.73 -4.00
CA TYR A 158 -13.22 -3.69 -3.50
C TYR A 158 -13.78 -2.90 -4.67
N VAL A 159 -15.12 -2.87 -4.77
CA VAL A 159 -15.84 -2.25 -5.89
C VAL A 159 -16.69 -1.10 -5.37
N SER A 160 -16.57 0.06 -5.99
CA SER A 160 -17.38 1.25 -5.70
C SER A 160 -18.84 1.00 -6.08
N PRO A 161 -19.80 1.23 -5.19
CA PRO A 161 -21.23 1.12 -5.52
C PRO A 161 -21.73 2.28 -6.38
N GLU A 162 -20.96 3.36 -6.51
CA GLU A 162 -21.33 4.55 -7.27
C GLU A 162 -21.07 4.40 -8.77
N ASP A 163 -19.92 3.83 -9.13
CA ASP A 163 -19.46 3.77 -10.53
C ASP A 163 -18.90 2.42 -10.97
N GLY A 164 -18.94 1.40 -10.11
CA GLY A 164 -18.42 0.06 -10.38
C GLY A 164 -16.90 -0.04 -10.48
N ARG A 165 -16.18 1.03 -10.17
CA ARG A 165 -14.71 1.05 -10.23
C ARG A 165 -14.12 0.16 -9.16
N ILE A 166 -13.06 -0.57 -9.52
CA ILE A 166 -12.27 -1.30 -8.53
C ILE A 166 -11.35 -0.32 -7.80
N THR A 167 -11.60 -0.17 -6.50
CA THR A 167 -10.89 0.78 -5.64
C THR A 167 -9.67 0.16 -4.97
N ALA A 168 -9.70 -1.16 -4.76
CA ALA A 168 -8.55 -1.87 -4.20
C ALA A 168 -8.60 -3.37 -4.51
N ARG A 169 -7.42 -3.99 -4.65
CA ARG A 169 -7.21 -5.43 -4.67
C ARG A 169 -6.29 -5.81 -3.53
N ARG A 170 -6.62 -6.86 -2.79
CA ARG A 170 -5.85 -7.33 -1.63
C ARG A 170 -5.69 -8.84 -1.70
N ASN A 171 -4.52 -9.31 -1.31
CA ASN A 171 -4.19 -10.73 -1.28
C ASN A 171 -3.32 -11.05 -0.05
N ASN A 172 -2.88 -12.28 0.11
CA ASN A 172 -2.03 -12.69 1.25
C ASN A 172 -0.66 -12.01 1.22
N VAL A 173 -0.10 -11.74 0.02
CA VAL A 173 1.17 -11.02 -0.13
C VAL A 173 1.01 -9.58 0.35
N TRP A 174 -0.11 -8.93 0.00
CA TRP A 174 -0.42 -7.59 0.49
C TRP A 174 -0.48 -7.56 2.03
N ARG A 175 -1.15 -8.53 2.68
CA ARG A 175 -1.26 -8.56 4.15
C ARG A 175 0.08 -8.80 4.83
N LEU A 176 0.93 -9.65 4.23
CA LEU A 176 2.30 -9.83 4.69
C LEU A 176 3.09 -8.53 4.57
N TYR A 177 3.06 -7.92 3.37
CA TYR A 177 3.73 -6.65 3.10
C TYR A 177 3.27 -5.54 4.05
N ASP A 178 1.97 -5.38 4.26
CA ASP A 178 1.37 -4.40 5.16
C ASP A 178 1.84 -4.58 6.63
N THR A 179 2.02 -5.83 7.07
CA THR A 179 2.58 -6.10 8.40
C THR A 179 4.01 -5.59 8.53
N PHE A 180 4.86 -5.82 7.51
CA PHE A 180 6.22 -5.30 7.52
C PHE A 180 6.27 -3.80 7.26
N TRP A 181 5.35 -3.26 6.49
CA TRP A 181 5.15 -1.83 6.32
C TRP A 181 4.84 -1.15 7.67
N MET A 182 3.88 -1.69 8.42
CA MET A 182 3.55 -1.23 9.77
C MET A 182 4.77 -1.18 10.69
N LEU A 183 5.59 -2.24 10.70
CA LEU A 183 6.84 -2.29 11.48
C LEU A 183 7.86 -1.27 11.00
N HIS A 184 7.94 -1.06 9.68
CA HIS A 184 8.89 -0.15 9.06
C HIS A 184 8.58 1.32 9.35
N ILE A 185 7.33 1.72 9.23
CA ILE A 185 6.90 3.09 9.50
C ILE A 185 6.57 3.34 10.98
N MET A 186 6.61 2.28 11.82
CA MET A 186 6.29 2.34 13.27
C MET A 186 4.88 2.90 13.54
N ASP A 187 3.93 2.70 12.62
CA ASP A 187 2.52 2.99 12.82
C ASP A 187 1.76 1.71 13.11
N TYR A 188 1.59 1.42 14.38
CA TYR A 188 0.94 0.19 14.85
C TYR A 188 -0.58 0.27 14.90
N GLY A 189 -1.15 1.43 14.61
CA GLY A 189 -2.60 1.67 14.58
C GLY A 189 -3.17 1.57 13.18
N GLU A 190 -3.15 2.68 12.47
CA GLU A 190 -3.82 2.85 11.17
C GLU A 190 -2.98 2.37 9.99
N ARG A 191 -1.66 2.21 10.17
CA ARG A 191 -0.69 1.68 9.20
C ARG A 191 -0.50 2.53 7.94
N HIS A 192 -0.83 3.79 7.99
CA HIS A 192 -0.69 4.72 6.87
C HIS A 192 0.00 6.05 7.22
N ASP A 193 0.14 6.39 8.50
CA ASP A 193 0.87 7.60 8.92
C ASP A 193 2.38 7.36 9.00
N PHE A 194 3.06 7.52 7.87
CA PHE A 194 4.53 7.47 7.81
C PHE A 194 5.22 8.74 8.36
N ASN A 195 4.45 9.72 8.84
CA ASN A 195 4.94 10.94 9.46
C ASN A 195 4.67 11.02 10.98
N ASN A 196 4.35 9.89 11.60
CA ASN A 196 4.05 9.82 13.02
C ASN A 196 5.25 10.24 13.90
N PRO A 197 5.01 10.71 15.15
CA PRO A 197 6.07 11.16 16.03
C PRO A 197 7.10 10.07 16.40
N LEU A 198 6.68 8.82 16.42
CA LEU A 198 7.54 7.69 16.82
C LEU A 198 8.62 7.45 15.78
N VAL A 199 8.25 7.35 14.48
CA VAL A 199 9.23 7.16 13.40
C VAL A 199 10.16 8.37 13.27
N LYS A 200 9.63 9.60 13.40
CA LYS A 200 10.47 10.82 13.37
C LYS A 200 11.52 10.82 14.48
N THR A 201 11.10 10.51 15.71
CA THR A 201 11.99 10.46 16.86
C THR A 201 13.05 9.36 16.71
N ALA A 202 12.63 8.15 16.32
CA ALA A 202 13.53 7.03 16.13
C ALA A 202 14.54 7.30 14.99
N SER A 203 14.09 7.87 13.87
CA SER A 203 14.95 8.21 12.74
C SER A 203 15.98 9.27 13.09
N LEU A 204 15.58 10.35 13.77
CA LEU A 204 16.50 11.41 14.23
C LEU A 204 17.54 10.86 15.22
N THR A 205 17.08 10.08 16.20
CA THR A 205 17.96 9.49 17.20
C THR A 205 18.94 8.50 16.56
N GLY A 206 18.45 7.66 15.65
CA GLY A 206 19.27 6.74 14.88
C GLY A 206 20.31 7.43 14.02
N LEU A 207 19.94 8.54 13.36
CA LEU A 207 20.88 9.34 12.57
C LEU A 207 21.99 9.93 13.44
N VAL A 208 21.65 10.56 14.57
CA VAL A 208 22.63 11.12 15.50
C VAL A 208 23.58 10.04 16.03
N PHE A 209 23.03 8.87 16.37
CA PHE A 209 23.82 7.73 16.83
C PHE A 209 24.79 7.22 15.74
N ALA A 210 24.31 7.06 14.50
CA ALA A 210 25.12 6.63 13.37
C ALA A 210 26.25 7.63 13.04
N LEU A 211 25.92 8.92 13.00
CA LEU A 211 26.91 9.98 12.76
C LEU A 211 27.98 10.04 13.88
N SER A 212 27.56 9.87 15.13
CA SER A 212 28.51 9.82 16.26
C SER A 212 29.46 8.61 16.16
N GLY A 213 28.94 7.46 15.76
CA GLY A 213 29.76 6.25 15.51
C GLY A 213 30.76 6.45 14.37
N LEU A 214 30.30 7.01 13.25
CA LEU A 214 31.17 7.33 12.11
C LEU A 214 32.29 8.30 12.49
N PHE A 215 31.95 9.36 13.23
CA PHE A 215 32.91 10.31 13.74
C PHE A 215 33.99 9.64 14.62
N LEU A 216 33.57 8.74 15.52
CA LEU A 216 34.51 7.99 16.38
C LEU A 216 35.45 7.09 15.56
N VAL A 217 34.95 6.43 14.51
CA VAL A 217 35.75 5.61 13.61
C VAL A 217 36.81 6.47 12.88
N ILE A 218 36.38 7.59 12.29
CA ILE A 218 37.28 8.52 11.57
C ILE A 218 38.35 9.06 12.52
N PHE A 219 37.96 9.47 13.74
CA PHE A 219 38.88 9.98 14.74
C PHE A 219 39.89 8.91 15.17
N ARG A 220 39.44 7.66 15.34
CA ARG A 220 40.32 6.54 15.73
C ARG A 220 41.32 6.19 14.61
N LEU A 221 40.89 6.21 13.34
CA LEU A 221 41.76 6.01 12.19
C LEU A 221 42.83 7.11 12.09
N ARG A 222 42.42 8.38 12.23
CA ARG A 222 43.36 9.52 12.17
C ARG A 222 44.35 9.56 13.34
N SER A 223 43.98 9.05 14.52
CA SER A 223 44.81 9.08 15.70
C SER A 223 45.95 8.01 15.71
N GLY A 224 46.07 7.19 14.70
CA GLY A 224 47.09 6.11 14.57
C GLY A 224 46.94 4.98 15.61
N ARG A 225 45.91 5.03 16.46
CA ARG A 225 45.69 3.99 17.52
C ARG A 225 45.34 2.63 16.93
N TYR A 226 44.79 2.60 15.72
CA TYR A 226 44.47 1.36 15.01
C TYR A 226 45.72 0.59 14.59
N GLU A 227 46.76 1.28 14.10
CA GLU A 227 48.02 0.67 13.75
C GLU A 227 48.75 0.09 14.96
N ALA A 228 48.69 0.79 16.08
CA ALA A 228 49.29 0.32 17.34
C ALA A 228 48.60 -0.94 17.89
N GLU A 229 47.24 -1.05 17.77
CA GLU A 229 46.49 -2.25 18.15
C GLU A 229 46.72 -3.42 17.24
N ILE A 230 46.74 -3.22 15.89
CA ILE A 230 47.07 -4.26 14.92
C ILE A 230 48.47 -4.78 15.14
N LYS A 231 49.45 -3.88 15.40
CA LYS A 231 50.83 -4.26 15.72
C LYS A 231 50.92 -5.08 17.00
N ARG A 232 50.14 -4.74 18.05
CA ARG A 232 50.04 -5.52 19.28
C ARG A 232 49.40 -6.89 19.07
N MET A 233 48.34 -6.99 18.27
CA MET A 233 47.71 -8.28 17.95
C MET A 233 48.63 -9.16 17.10
N ARG A 234 49.34 -8.62 16.10
CA ARG A 234 50.31 -9.35 15.28
C ARG A 234 51.46 -9.88 16.13
N ASN A 235 51.95 -9.13 17.11
CA ASN A 235 53.01 -9.56 18.02
C ASN A 235 52.56 -10.59 19.04
N ARG A 236 51.26 -10.84 19.23
CA ARG A 236 50.70 -11.88 20.11
C ARG A 236 50.45 -13.21 19.38
N LEU A 237 50.45 -13.23 18.06
CA LEU A 237 50.33 -14.47 17.32
C LEU A 237 51.65 -15.25 17.46
N PRO A 238 51.63 -16.55 17.79
CA PRO A 238 52.83 -17.38 17.85
C PRO A 238 53.50 -17.32 16.45
N LYS A 239 54.81 -17.08 16.46
CA LYS A 239 55.58 -17.23 15.25
C LYS A 239 55.48 -18.68 14.80
N SER A 240 55.02 -18.95 13.58
CA SER A 240 55.15 -20.27 12.98
C SER A 240 56.62 -20.64 13.03
N GLU A 241 56.97 -21.67 13.76
CA GLU A 241 58.27 -22.31 13.68
C GLU A 241 58.29 -23.01 12.29
N ASP A 242 59.11 -22.46 11.39
CA ASP A 242 59.57 -23.14 10.17
C ASP A 242 60.62 -24.16 10.51
#